data_343f62e4ac23b32d7560d206d330b3f3
#
_entry.id   343f62e4ac23b32d7560d206d330b3f3
#
_cell.length_a   1.000
_cell.length_b   1.000
_cell.length_c   1.000
_cell.angle_alpha   90.00
_cell.angle_beta   90.00
_cell.angle_gamma   90.00
#
_symmetry.space_group_name_H-M   'P 1'
#
loop_
_entity.id
_entity.type
_entity.pdbx_description
1 polymer ?
#
loop_
_entity_poly.entity_id
_entity_poly.type
_entity_poly.pdbx_seq_one_letter_code
_entity_poly.pdbx_strand_id
1 'polypeptide(L)'
;MIRCLTLVMLTLLPAAIWGADNRPSWPQFRGPAGSGIADGQNPPIEMGPEKNVKWKAPVPSGLSSPIITGELVVITAFENEKLYTIAYDRTSGKEVWRADAQAKQLEVYNQTHGSPTASTPATEGERIVSYFGSCGLVCYDLAGKPLWRFEMPPAATAGGFGSGVSPIIADGTVVLVRDTPQESKIVALDAVTGTLKWEAKRQSPSSYSTPVAWDTPTGKQVVVAGHARMIGYDLKTGAERWSLAGTPSGCCSSPVIAGGTLYFAGWSPGGPDDKETQMPTFDKMLKDMDKDKDGAISREEGGKDFEGMFASMDGNKDNKITSDEWDVILKFMAEGINNAFALKSGGTGDITDSHMLWKKSKGMPYLASAIVYGGQYVMVKDGGIVTAYDEKTGDELYQKRAAATGAYYASPVACAGHIYFTSHDDGTVTVIKAGTTEPEVAAKNPPLGEKVAATPAIAGDTIYIRTAGHLYAFAK
;
A
#
# COMPACT_ATOMS: atom_id res chain seq x y z
N MET A 1 -28.35 -73.79 -7.30
CA MET A 1 -28.46 -72.32 -7.45
C MET A 1 -27.30 -71.69 -6.71
N ILE A 2 -26.25 -71.33 -7.47
CA ILE A 2 -25.03 -70.70 -6.92
C ILE A 2 -25.18 -69.20 -7.15
N ARG A 3 -25.22 -68.42 -6.06
CA ARG A 3 -25.23 -66.95 -6.11
C ARG A 3 -23.79 -66.46 -6.14
N CYS A 4 -23.36 -65.85 -7.27
CA CYS A 4 -22.13 -65.09 -7.33
C CYS A 4 -22.29 -63.76 -6.59
N LEU A 5 -21.48 -63.54 -5.55
CA LEU A 5 -21.27 -62.20 -4.94
C LEU A 5 -20.18 -61.46 -5.73
N THR A 6 -20.54 -60.38 -6.36
CA THR A 6 -19.59 -59.46 -7.01
C THR A 6 -19.07 -58.50 -5.96
N LEU A 7 -17.79 -58.62 -5.63
CA LEU A 7 -17.09 -57.70 -4.68
C LEU A 7 -16.67 -56.46 -5.50
N VAL A 8 -17.29 -55.32 -5.26
CA VAL A 8 -16.87 -54.00 -5.78
C VAL A 8 -15.72 -53.50 -4.92
N MET A 9 -14.51 -53.56 -5.45
CA MET A 9 -13.34 -52.90 -4.85
C MET A 9 -13.43 -51.39 -5.13
N LEU A 10 -13.76 -50.59 -4.12
CA LEU A 10 -13.60 -49.15 -4.14
C LEU A 10 -12.11 -48.81 -3.99
N THR A 11 -11.46 -48.41 -5.06
CA THR A 11 -10.10 -47.84 -5.01
C THR A 11 -10.18 -46.42 -4.45
N LEU A 12 -9.82 -46.27 -3.19
CA LEU A 12 -9.52 -44.97 -2.60
C LEU A 12 -8.24 -44.42 -3.24
N LEU A 13 -8.37 -43.44 -4.13
CA LEU A 13 -7.25 -42.63 -4.59
C LEU A 13 -6.75 -41.84 -3.35
N PRO A 14 -5.44 -41.86 -3.04
CA PRO A 14 -4.92 -41.01 -1.95
C PRO A 14 -5.12 -39.55 -2.35
N ALA A 15 -5.82 -38.81 -1.50
CA ALA A 15 -5.82 -37.35 -1.58
C ALA A 15 -4.36 -36.89 -1.46
N ALA A 16 -3.84 -36.26 -2.51
CA ALA A 16 -2.55 -35.61 -2.44
C ALA A 16 -2.60 -34.56 -1.33
N ILE A 17 -1.95 -34.84 -0.21
CA ILE A 17 -1.65 -33.83 0.80
C ILE A 17 -0.64 -32.90 0.13
N TRP A 18 -1.11 -31.79 -0.41
CA TRP A 18 -0.26 -30.70 -0.84
C TRP A 18 0.38 -30.14 0.41
N GLY A 19 1.64 -30.51 0.66
CA GLY A 19 2.45 -29.92 1.70
C GLY A 19 2.49 -28.40 1.47
N ALA A 20 2.41 -27.62 2.56
CA ALA A 20 2.60 -26.19 2.50
C ALA A 20 3.90 -25.88 1.74
N ASP A 21 3.82 -25.03 0.74
CA ASP A 21 5.00 -24.62 -0.05
C ASP A 21 5.94 -23.81 0.86
N ASN A 22 7.02 -24.43 1.33
CA ASN A 22 7.99 -23.81 2.22
C ASN A 22 8.96 -22.86 1.50
N ARG A 23 8.74 -22.58 0.22
CA ARG A 23 9.58 -21.66 -0.53
C ARG A 23 9.39 -20.21 -0.05
N PRO A 24 10.46 -19.41 -0.07
CA PRO A 24 10.37 -17.99 0.26
C PRO A 24 9.33 -17.29 -0.61
N SER A 25 8.39 -16.58 0.03
CA SER A 25 7.26 -15.88 -0.60
C SER A 25 7.23 -14.41 -0.19
N TRP A 26 6.52 -13.60 -0.97
CA TRP A 26 6.22 -12.20 -0.69
C TRP A 26 4.71 -11.99 -0.94
N PRO A 27 3.85 -12.33 0.01
CA PRO A 27 2.45 -12.68 -0.27
C PRO A 27 1.51 -11.49 -0.49
N GLN A 28 1.91 -10.27 -0.16
CA GLN A 28 1.08 -9.07 -0.23
C GLN A 28 1.94 -7.81 -0.33
N PHE A 29 1.31 -6.63 -0.37
CA PHE A 29 2.00 -5.35 -0.25
C PHE A 29 2.93 -5.34 0.96
N ARG A 30 4.23 -5.07 0.72
CA ARG A 30 5.30 -5.13 1.72
C ARG A 30 5.53 -6.52 2.34
N GLY A 31 5.16 -7.58 1.64
CA GLY A 31 5.52 -8.96 1.98
C GLY A 31 4.88 -9.54 3.24
N PRO A 32 5.59 -10.42 3.96
CA PRO A 32 5.05 -11.09 5.13
C PRO A 32 4.55 -10.10 6.18
N ALA A 33 3.28 -10.23 6.57
CA ALA A 33 2.58 -9.35 7.52
C ALA A 33 2.67 -7.84 7.19
N GLY A 34 2.99 -7.46 5.96
CA GLY A 34 3.19 -6.06 5.56
C GLY A 34 4.44 -5.39 6.17
N SER A 35 5.39 -6.18 6.65
CA SER A 35 6.56 -5.71 7.40
C SER A 35 7.63 -5.03 6.55
N GLY A 36 7.73 -5.39 5.27
CA GLY A 36 8.85 -5.01 4.40
C GLY A 36 10.11 -5.85 4.59
N ILE A 37 10.06 -6.92 5.36
CA ILE A 37 11.22 -7.71 5.79
C ILE A 37 11.21 -9.10 5.14
N ALA A 38 12.39 -9.54 4.66
CA ALA A 38 12.65 -10.86 4.13
C ALA A 38 13.75 -11.56 4.94
N ASP A 39 13.39 -12.06 6.12
CA ASP A 39 14.35 -12.77 6.96
C ASP A 39 14.87 -14.05 6.30
N GLY A 40 16.16 -14.35 6.52
CA GLY A 40 16.82 -15.53 5.98
C GLY A 40 17.12 -15.49 4.48
N GLN A 41 16.85 -14.34 3.80
CA GLN A 41 17.18 -14.10 2.39
C GLN A 41 18.44 -13.22 2.29
N ASN A 42 19.17 -13.32 1.16
CA ASN A 42 20.41 -12.56 0.94
C ASN A 42 20.53 -12.08 -0.52
N PRO A 43 19.63 -11.19 -0.98
CA PRO A 43 19.71 -10.63 -2.33
C PRO A 43 20.97 -9.76 -2.51
N PRO A 44 21.33 -9.41 -3.75
CA PRO A 44 22.46 -8.54 -3.99
C PRO A 44 22.24 -7.14 -3.39
N ILE A 45 23.28 -6.54 -2.81
CA ILE A 45 23.28 -5.12 -2.44
C ILE A 45 23.69 -4.25 -3.62
N GLU A 46 24.41 -4.80 -4.57
CA GLU A 46 24.82 -4.15 -5.81
C GLU A 46 23.94 -4.65 -6.97
N MET A 47 23.33 -3.73 -7.69
CA MET A 47 22.44 -4.00 -8.82
C MET A 47 22.45 -2.81 -9.80
N GLY A 48 21.96 -3.03 -11.00
CA GLY A 48 21.89 -1.99 -12.01
C GLY A 48 21.38 -2.54 -13.33
N PRO A 49 21.30 -1.73 -14.37
CA PRO A 49 20.75 -2.15 -15.68
C PRO A 49 21.42 -3.41 -16.24
N GLU A 50 22.70 -3.63 -15.92
CA GLU A 50 23.50 -4.76 -16.40
C GLU A 50 24.17 -5.56 -15.26
N LYS A 51 23.98 -5.15 -13.98
CA LYS A 51 24.64 -5.79 -12.86
C LYS A 51 23.65 -6.62 -12.05
N ASN A 52 23.96 -7.91 -11.87
CA ASN A 52 23.17 -8.89 -11.12
C ASN A 52 21.74 -9.06 -11.64
N VAL A 53 21.48 -8.72 -12.91
CA VAL A 53 20.19 -8.94 -13.57
C VAL A 53 20.05 -10.41 -13.91
N LYS A 54 19.16 -11.12 -13.19
CA LYS A 54 18.76 -12.48 -13.53
C LYS A 54 17.86 -12.50 -14.75
N TRP A 55 16.90 -11.58 -14.80
CA TRP A 55 16.05 -11.31 -15.96
C TRP A 55 15.43 -9.91 -15.86
N LYS A 56 15.01 -9.41 -17.02
CA LYS A 56 14.26 -8.18 -17.22
C LYS A 56 13.12 -8.47 -18.19
N ALA A 57 11.88 -8.20 -17.80
CA ALA A 57 10.71 -8.42 -18.62
C ALA A 57 9.93 -7.11 -18.84
N PRO A 58 9.46 -6.82 -20.06
CA PRO A 58 8.57 -5.69 -20.28
C PRO A 58 7.23 -5.96 -19.58
N VAL A 59 6.64 -4.90 -19.00
CA VAL A 59 5.33 -4.99 -18.34
C VAL A 59 4.43 -3.84 -18.77
N PRO A 60 3.11 -4.05 -18.84
CA PRO A 60 2.17 -2.95 -19.07
C PRO A 60 2.18 -1.95 -17.91
N SER A 61 1.62 -0.75 -18.16
CA SER A 61 1.51 0.32 -17.16
C SER A 61 0.83 -0.15 -15.88
N GLY A 62 1.21 0.45 -14.75
CA GLY A 62 0.63 0.19 -13.44
C GLY A 62 1.62 0.46 -12.31
N LEU A 63 1.10 0.65 -11.11
CA LEU A 63 1.89 1.02 -9.92
C LEU A 63 1.94 -0.05 -8.84
N SER A 64 1.23 -1.19 -9.01
CA SER A 64 1.24 -2.25 -8.00
C SER A 64 2.63 -2.80 -7.76
N SER A 65 2.92 -3.13 -6.50
CA SER A 65 4.11 -3.88 -6.14
C SER A 65 3.99 -5.33 -6.62
N PRO A 66 5.10 -6.02 -6.93
CA PRO A 66 5.06 -7.45 -7.20
C PRO A 66 4.79 -8.23 -5.90
N ILE A 67 4.02 -9.32 -6.01
CA ILE A 67 3.97 -10.37 -5.00
C ILE A 67 4.62 -11.64 -5.55
N ILE A 68 5.10 -12.49 -4.65
CA ILE A 68 5.77 -13.74 -4.99
C ILE A 68 5.04 -14.90 -4.31
N THR A 69 4.57 -15.85 -5.11
CA THR A 69 3.92 -17.07 -4.63
C THR A 69 4.29 -18.25 -5.51
N GLY A 70 4.80 -19.33 -4.90
CA GLY A 70 5.29 -20.48 -5.67
C GLY A 70 6.33 -20.07 -6.71
N GLU A 71 6.08 -20.43 -7.97
CA GLU A 71 6.90 -20.07 -9.13
C GLU A 71 6.45 -18.79 -9.84
N LEU A 72 5.57 -17.99 -9.21
CA LEU A 72 4.98 -16.83 -9.85
C LEU A 72 5.43 -15.52 -9.21
N VAL A 73 5.64 -14.52 -10.06
CA VAL A 73 5.66 -13.09 -9.72
C VAL A 73 4.40 -12.48 -10.29
N VAL A 74 3.57 -11.87 -9.45
CA VAL A 74 2.25 -11.37 -9.86
C VAL A 74 2.13 -9.87 -9.65
N ILE A 75 1.57 -9.19 -10.64
CA ILE A 75 1.27 -7.75 -10.60
C ILE A 75 -0.15 -7.47 -11.11
N THR A 76 -0.70 -6.31 -10.82
CA THR A 76 -1.83 -5.74 -11.57
C THR A 76 -1.30 -4.76 -12.62
N ALA A 77 -1.95 -4.68 -13.77
CA ALA A 77 -1.52 -3.84 -14.88
C ALA A 77 -2.68 -3.27 -15.69
N PHE A 78 -2.44 -2.17 -16.40
CA PHE A 78 -3.39 -1.47 -17.23
C PHE A 78 -2.87 -1.34 -18.65
N GLU A 79 -3.63 -1.82 -19.62
CA GLU A 79 -3.28 -1.78 -21.03
C GLU A 79 -4.55 -1.74 -21.88
N ASN A 80 -4.59 -0.87 -22.90
CA ASN A 80 -5.73 -0.76 -23.84
C ASN A 80 -7.09 -0.65 -23.12
N GLU A 81 -7.18 0.22 -22.11
CA GLU A 81 -8.36 0.47 -21.28
C GLU A 81 -8.87 -0.75 -20.50
N LYS A 82 -8.04 -1.77 -20.35
CA LYS A 82 -8.33 -2.98 -19.59
C LYS A 82 -7.42 -3.15 -18.39
N LEU A 83 -7.98 -3.75 -17.34
CA LEU A 83 -7.33 -4.03 -16.09
C LEU A 83 -6.97 -5.51 -16.03
N TYR A 84 -5.71 -5.81 -15.73
CA TYR A 84 -5.21 -7.18 -15.70
C TYR A 84 -4.57 -7.53 -14.36
N THR A 85 -4.72 -8.79 -13.97
CA THR A 85 -3.77 -9.49 -13.10
C THR A 85 -2.88 -10.33 -14.00
N ILE A 86 -1.56 -10.16 -13.88
CA ILE A 86 -0.58 -10.84 -14.74
C ILE A 86 0.43 -11.57 -13.87
N ALA A 87 0.69 -12.82 -14.22
CA ALA A 87 1.71 -13.65 -13.59
C ALA A 87 2.87 -13.92 -14.53
N TYR A 88 4.06 -13.80 -14.01
CA TYR A 88 5.32 -14.09 -14.67
C TYR A 88 6.01 -15.27 -13.98
N ASP A 89 6.68 -16.09 -14.74
CA ASP A 89 7.54 -17.15 -14.22
C ASP A 89 8.71 -16.55 -13.43
N ARG A 90 8.85 -16.95 -12.19
CA ARG A 90 9.83 -16.43 -11.24
C ARG A 90 11.28 -16.63 -11.68
N THR A 91 11.55 -17.65 -12.47
CA THR A 91 12.90 -18.04 -12.90
C THR A 91 13.33 -17.33 -14.17
N SER A 92 12.40 -17.16 -15.13
CA SER A 92 12.69 -16.66 -16.47
C SER A 92 12.14 -15.27 -16.77
N GLY A 93 11.19 -14.76 -15.97
CA GLY A 93 10.48 -13.51 -16.24
C GLY A 93 9.47 -13.60 -17.40
N LYS A 94 9.21 -14.79 -17.96
CA LYS A 94 8.23 -14.97 -19.02
C LYS A 94 6.81 -14.84 -18.45
N GLU A 95 5.92 -14.17 -19.18
CA GLU A 95 4.50 -14.15 -18.83
C GLU A 95 3.93 -15.57 -18.92
N VAL A 96 3.30 -16.02 -17.82
CA VAL A 96 2.65 -17.33 -17.72
C VAL A 96 1.17 -17.21 -18.06
N TRP A 97 0.52 -16.20 -17.50
CA TRP A 97 -0.88 -15.91 -17.78
C TRP A 97 -1.20 -14.44 -17.49
N ARG A 98 -2.25 -13.94 -18.14
CA ARG A 98 -2.92 -12.69 -17.79
C ARG A 98 -4.43 -12.88 -17.76
N ALA A 99 -5.08 -12.28 -16.81
CA ALA A 99 -6.52 -12.34 -16.62
C ALA A 99 -7.12 -10.92 -16.62
N ASP A 100 -8.07 -10.66 -17.54
CA ASP A 100 -8.82 -9.42 -17.62
C ASP A 100 -9.83 -9.34 -16.46
N ALA A 101 -9.79 -8.26 -15.70
CA ALA A 101 -10.71 -8.02 -14.59
C ALA A 101 -12.15 -7.67 -15.05
N GLN A 102 -12.38 -7.50 -16.34
CA GLN A 102 -13.68 -7.25 -16.97
C GLN A 102 -14.45 -6.08 -16.32
N ALA A 103 -13.77 -4.98 -16.04
CA ALA A 103 -14.41 -3.77 -15.54
C ALA A 103 -15.30 -3.14 -16.62
N LYS A 104 -16.54 -2.81 -16.27
CA LYS A 104 -17.50 -2.16 -17.19
C LYS A 104 -17.17 -0.68 -17.40
N GLN A 105 -16.56 -0.07 -16.39
CA GLN A 105 -16.16 1.33 -16.38
C GLN A 105 -14.93 1.48 -15.52
N LEU A 106 -14.00 2.34 -15.93
CA LEU A 106 -12.84 2.69 -15.11
C LEU A 106 -13.25 3.67 -14.01
N GLU A 107 -12.61 3.54 -12.85
CA GLU A 107 -12.64 4.61 -11.84
C GLU A 107 -11.96 5.87 -12.37
N VAL A 108 -12.29 7.02 -11.78
CA VAL A 108 -11.56 8.26 -12.04
C VAL A 108 -10.16 8.15 -11.41
N TYR A 109 -9.11 8.40 -12.18
CA TYR A 109 -7.74 8.40 -11.69
C TYR A 109 -6.91 9.52 -12.35
N ASN A 110 -5.95 10.05 -11.61
CA ASN A 110 -5.00 11.04 -12.11
C ASN A 110 -3.95 10.36 -12.98
N GLN A 111 -3.85 10.73 -14.26
CA GLN A 111 -2.93 10.09 -15.20
C GLN A 111 -1.44 10.38 -14.91
N THR A 112 -1.14 11.43 -14.16
CA THR A 112 0.24 11.80 -13.83
C THR A 112 0.75 11.12 -12.56
N HIS A 113 -0.09 10.98 -11.54
CA HIS A 113 0.30 10.52 -10.21
C HIS A 113 -0.43 9.26 -9.75
N GLY A 114 -1.47 8.83 -10.45
CA GLY A 114 -2.30 7.69 -10.10
C GLY A 114 -2.30 6.59 -11.15
N SER A 115 -3.00 5.51 -10.85
CA SER A 115 -3.23 4.40 -11.78
C SER A 115 -4.45 3.61 -11.33
N PRO A 116 -5.30 3.10 -12.25
CA PRO A 116 -6.40 2.20 -11.88
C PRO A 116 -5.90 0.81 -11.48
N THR A 117 -4.58 0.60 -11.46
CA THR A 117 -3.87 -0.63 -11.06
C THR A 117 -2.73 -0.34 -10.08
N ALA A 118 -2.96 0.56 -9.11
CA ALA A 118 -2.00 0.83 -8.06
C ALA A 118 -2.08 -0.19 -6.91
N SER A 119 -3.22 -0.85 -6.73
CA SER A 119 -3.42 -1.86 -5.70
C SER A 119 -2.57 -3.11 -5.96
N THR A 120 -1.82 -3.53 -4.96
CA THR A 120 -0.99 -4.75 -4.99
C THR A 120 -1.86 -5.97 -4.68
N PRO A 121 -1.77 -7.08 -5.43
CA PRO A 121 -2.47 -8.31 -5.11
C PRO A 121 -2.07 -8.90 -3.75
N ALA A 122 -2.90 -9.80 -3.22
CA ALA A 122 -2.56 -10.61 -2.05
C ALA A 122 -2.78 -12.09 -2.34
N THR A 123 -2.03 -12.96 -1.64
CA THR A 123 -2.11 -14.41 -1.76
C THR A 123 -1.94 -15.08 -0.40
N GLU A 124 -2.50 -16.26 -0.26
CA GLU A 124 -2.24 -17.19 0.85
C GLU A 124 -1.48 -18.44 0.40
N GLY A 125 -0.97 -18.41 -0.87
CA GLY A 125 -0.25 -19.53 -1.47
C GLY A 125 -1.07 -20.38 -2.43
N GLU A 126 -2.40 -20.38 -2.34
CA GLU A 126 -3.29 -21.16 -3.22
C GLU A 126 -4.10 -20.28 -4.18
N ARG A 127 -4.37 -19.04 -3.77
CA ARG A 127 -5.21 -18.07 -4.49
C ARG A 127 -4.53 -16.73 -4.59
N ILE A 128 -4.89 -15.97 -5.60
CA ILE A 128 -4.44 -14.60 -5.82
C ILE A 128 -5.68 -13.71 -5.83
N VAL A 129 -5.72 -12.73 -4.93
CA VAL A 129 -6.81 -11.76 -4.83
C VAL A 129 -6.31 -10.40 -5.28
N SER A 130 -6.89 -9.86 -6.33
CA SER A 130 -6.61 -8.52 -6.86
C SER A 130 -7.79 -7.58 -6.59
N TYR A 131 -7.49 -6.35 -6.21
CA TYR A 131 -8.47 -5.29 -6.10
C TYR A 131 -8.29 -4.27 -7.22
N PHE A 132 -9.39 -3.88 -7.83
CA PHE A 132 -9.49 -2.78 -8.79
C PHE A 132 -10.60 -1.85 -8.35
N GLY A 133 -10.28 -0.60 -8.10
CA GLY A 133 -11.26 0.41 -7.73
C GLY A 133 -12.41 0.53 -8.71
N SER A 134 -12.17 0.15 -9.96
CA SER A 134 -13.13 0.16 -11.06
C SER A 134 -14.22 -0.93 -10.98
N CYS A 135 -13.97 -2.05 -10.28
CA CYS A 135 -14.90 -3.19 -10.32
C CYS A 135 -14.91 -4.06 -9.04
N GLY A 136 -14.05 -3.81 -8.05
CA GLY A 136 -14.00 -4.57 -6.81
C GLY A 136 -12.89 -5.62 -6.77
N LEU A 137 -13.13 -6.71 -6.04
CA LEU A 137 -12.18 -7.80 -5.83
C LEU A 137 -12.41 -8.94 -6.82
N VAL A 138 -11.32 -9.49 -7.35
CA VAL A 138 -11.34 -10.70 -8.20
C VAL A 138 -10.31 -11.67 -7.67
N CYS A 139 -10.71 -12.93 -7.50
CA CYS A 139 -9.85 -14.02 -7.05
C CYS A 139 -9.58 -14.99 -8.18
N TYR A 140 -8.35 -15.44 -8.27
CA TYR A 140 -7.87 -16.41 -9.24
C TYR A 140 -7.17 -17.57 -8.53
N ASP A 141 -7.15 -18.74 -9.14
CA ASP A 141 -6.19 -19.78 -8.80
C ASP A 141 -4.78 -19.43 -9.31
N LEU A 142 -3.79 -20.26 -9.00
CA LEU A 142 -2.41 -20.03 -9.46
C LEU A 142 -2.22 -20.20 -10.98
N ALA A 143 -3.19 -20.79 -11.67
CA ALA A 143 -3.21 -20.91 -13.14
C ALA A 143 -3.92 -19.72 -13.83
N GLY A 144 -4.40 -18.73 -13.05
CA GLY A 144 -5.09 -17.54 -13.56
C GLY A 144 -6.58 -17.75 -13.86
N LYS A 145 -7.15 -18.91 -13.49
CA LYS A 145 -8.58 -19.17 -13.63
C LYS A 145 -9.35 -18.40 -12.54
N PRO A 146 -10.40 -17.62 -12.90
CA PRO A 146 -11.21 -16.93 -11.93
C PRO A 146 -11.99 -17.91 -11.05
N LEU A 147 -11.94 -17.68 -9.74
CA LEU A 147 -12.63 -18.49 -8.73
C LEU A 147 -13.89 -17.79 -8.21
N TRP A 148 -13.77 -16.52 -7.82
CA TRP A 148 -14.87 -15.70 -7.36
C TRP A 148 -14.62 -14.23 -7.62
N ARG A 149 -15.69 -13.44 -7.53
CA ARG A 149 -15.68 -11.98 -7.68
C ARG A 149 -16.59 -11.35 -6.62
N PHE A 150 -16.14 -10.24 -6.06
CA PHE A 150 -16.95 -9.38 -5.20
C PHE A 150 -17.04 -8.00 -5.88
N GLU A 151 -18.18 -7.77 -6.55
CA GLU A 151 -18.38 -6.57 -7.33
C GLU A 151 -18.59 -5.34 -6.43
N MET A 152 -17.95 -4.24 -6.80
CA MET A 152 -18.09 -2.93 -6.18
C MET A 152 -18.26 -1.89 -7.30
N PRO A 153 -19.04 -0.81 -7.09
CA PRO A 153 -19.11 0.28 -8.07
C PRO A 153 -17.74 0.95 -8.21
N PRO A 154 -17.46 1.64 -9.33
CA PRO A 154 -16.21 2.40 -9.49
C PRO A 154 -15.99 3.34 -8.29
N ALA A 155 -14.75 3.36 -7.80
CA ALA A 155 -14.37 4.22 -6.69
C ALA A 155 -14.23 5.67 -7.17
N ALA A 156 -14.62 6.62 -6.31
CA ALA A 156 -14.34 8.03 -6.50
C ALA A 156 -13.51 8.51 -5.30
N THR A 157 -12.19 8.43 -5.43
CA THR A 157 -11.25 8.78 -4.36
C THR A 157 -11.11 10.29 -4.21
N ALA A 158 -10.81 10.76 -3.02
CA ALA A 158 -10.51 12.18 -2.80
C ALA A 158 -9.30 12.61 -3.66
N GLY A 159 -9.43 13.77 -4.33
CA GLY A 159 -8.42 14.25 -5.28
C GLY A 159 -8.35 13.48 -6.60
N GLY A 160 -9.20 12.46 -6.80
CA GLY A 160 -9.26 11.71 -8.07
C GLY A 160 -7.99 10.93 -8.40
N PHE A 161 -7.17 10.53 -7.40
CA PHE A 161 -5.90 9.82 -7.67
C PHE A 161 -6.11 8.36 -8.11
N GLY A 162 -7.28 7.79 -7.89
CA GLY A 162 -7.55 6.36 -8.08
C GLY A 162 -7.28 5.55 -6.81
N SER A 163 -7.63 4.27 -6.84
CA SER A 163 -7.56 3.37 -5.68
C SER A 163 -6.15 2.84 -5.44
N GLY A 164 -5.52 3.21 -4.32
CA GLY A 164 -4.16 2.78 -3.95
C GLY A 164 -4.09 1.75 -2.81
N VAL A 165 -5.21 1.48 -2.13
CA VAL A 165 -5.27 0.49 -1.04
C VAL A 165 -5.14 -0.92 -1.59
N SER A 166 -4.36 -1.76 -0.93
CA SER A 166 -4.22 -3.18 -1.28
C SER A 166 -5.04 -4.07 -0.35
N PRO A 167 -5.61 -5.18 -0.85
CA PRO A 167 -6.20 -6.20 0.02
C PRO A 167 -5.10 -6.89 0.83
N ILE A 168 -5.47 -7.43 1.99
CA ILE A 168 -4.66 -8.37 2.75
C ILE A 168 -5.43 -9.66 2.98
N ILE A 169 -4.72 -10.76 3.24
CA ILE A 169 -5.32 -12.03 3.64
C ILE A 169 -4.76 -12.41 5.02
N ALA A 170 -5.65 -12.60 5.98
CA ALA A 170 -5.32 -13.02 7.34
C ALA A 170 -6.31 -14.08 7.82
N ASP A 171 -5.82 -15.21 8.31
CA ASP A 171 -6.62 -16.34 8.82
C ASP A 171 -7.79 -16.70 7.88
N GLY A 172 -7.52 -16.86 6.57
CA GLY A 172 -8.53 -17.19 5.57
C GLY A 172 -9.58 -16.11 5.34
N THR A 173 -9.27 -14.87 5.69
CA THR A 173 -10.15 -13.70 5.52
C THR A 173 -9.45 -12.66 4.66
N VAL A 174 -10.06 -12.31 3.53
CA VAL A 174 -9.65 -11.17 2.70
C VAL A 174 -10.21 -9.90 3.32
N VAL A 175 -9.38 -8.92 3.58
CA VAL A 175 -9.80 -7.62 4.10
C VAL A 175 -9.42 -6.52 3.12
N LEU A 176 -10.37 -5.65 2.82
CA LEU A 176 -10.19 -4.47 1.98
C LEU A 176 -10.77 -3.24 2.66
N VAL A 177 -10.02 -2.15 2.63
CA VAL A 177 -10.50 -0.81 3.00
C VAL A 177 -10.83 -0.04 1.73
N ARG A 178 -11.93 0.68 1.75
CA ARG A 178 -12.33 1.59 0.69
C ARG A 178 -12.82 2.89 1.30
N ASP A 179 -11.92 3.84 1.44
CA ASP A 179 -12.20 5.17 1.97
C ASP A 179 -12.39 6.15 0.82
N THR A 180 -13.62 6.62 0.64
CA THR A 180 -13.98 7.61 -0.39
C THR A 180 -14.91 8.67 0.22
N PRO A 181 -14.99 9.89 -0.35
CA PRO A 181 -15.86 10.94 0.16
C PRO A 181 -17.35 10.54 0.22
N GLN A 182 -17.81 9.65 -0.67
CA GLN A 182 -19.21 9.24 -0.75
C GLN A 182 -19.54 8.07 0.19
N GLU A 183 -18.64 7.11 0.32
CA GLU A 183 -18.85 5.91 1.13
C GLU A 183 -17.53 5.33 1.59
N SER A 184 -17.26 5.40 2.88
CA SER A 184 -16.07 4.78 3.47
C SER A 184 -16.43 3.53 4.23
N LYS A 185 -15.75 2.43 3.94
CA LYS A 185 -15.98 1.14 4.57
C LYS A 185 -14.76 0.23 4.57
N ILE A 186 -14.79 -0.72 5.47
CA ILE A 186 -13.92 -1.89 5.48
C ILE A 186 -14.80 -3.13 5.28
N VAL A 187 -14.37 -4.03 4.40
CA VAL A 187 -15.07 -5.28 4.13
C VAL A 187 -14.16 -6.47 4.40
N ALA A 188 -14.73 -7.55 4.91
CA ALA A 188 -14.04 -8.82 5.09
C ALA A 188 -14.80 -9.94 4.39
N LEU A 189 -14.07 -10.69 3.57
CA LEU A 189 -14.63 -11.79 2.79
C LEU A 189 -13.96 -13.11 3.18
N ASP A 190 -14.66 -14.20 3.03
CA ASP A 190 -14.07 -15.52 3.08
C ASP A 190 -13.12 -15.70 1.87
N ALA A 191 -11.87 -16.04 2.12
CA ALA A 191 -10.85 -16.12 1.08
C ALA A 191 -11.12 -17.24 0.05
N VAL A 192 -11.82 -18.30 0.46
CA VAL A 192 -12.12 -19.44 -0.40
C VAL A 192 -13.32 -19.16 -1.31
N THR A 193 -14.38 -18.57 -0.75
CA THR A 193 -15.68 -18.44 -1.44
C THR A 193 -15.96 -17.02 -1.94
N GLY A 194 -15.24 -16.00 -1.45
CA GLY A 194 -15.54 -14.60 -1.74
C GLY A 194 -16.81 -14.07 -1.07
N THR A 195 -17.44 -14.84 -0.18
CA THR A 195 -18.65 -14.41 0.51
C THR A 195 -18.34 -13.38 1.60
N LEU A 196 -19.18 -12.37 1.71
CA LEU A 196 -19.04 -11.33 2.74
C LEU A 196 -19.23 -11.94 4.13
N LYS A 197 -18.21 -11.80 4.98
CA LYS A 197 -18.26 -12.16 6.40
C LYS A 197 -18.82 -11.03 7.24
N TRP A 198 -18.30 -9.83 7.03
CA TRP A 198 -18.77 -8.61 7.69
C TRP A 198 -18.34 -7.36 6.90
N GLU A 199 -19.04 -6.28 7.15
CA GLU A 199 -18.73 -4.94 6.65
C GLU A 199 -18.89 -3.94 7.80
N ALA A 200 -18.01 -2.95 7.88
CA ALA A 200 -18.14 -1.84 8.82
C ALA A 200 -18.00 -0.50 8.11
N LYS A 201 -18.88 0.44 8.39
CA LYS A 201 -18.79 1.83 7.92
C LYS A 201 -17.63 2.54 8.62
N ARG A 202 -16.99 3.44 7.90
CA ARG A 202 -15.88 4.24 8.38
C ARG A 202 -16.17 5.72 8.20
N GLN A 203 -15.60 6.55 9.07
CA GLN A 203 -15.61 8.00 8.93
C GLN A 203 -14.22 8.46 8.47
N SER A 204 -13.87 8.15 7.24
CA SER A 204 -12.58 8.44 6.65
C SER A 204 -12.77 8.74 5.15
N PRO A 205 -13.04 10.00 4.78
CA PRO A 205 -13.34 10.34 3.38
C PRO A 205 -12.13 10.19 2.45
N SER A 206 -10.94 10.00 2.99
CA SER A 206 -9.72 9.79 2.22
C SER A 206 -8.71 8.96 3.00
N SER A 207 -8.29 7.82 2.45
CA SER A 207 -7.11 7.07 2.89
C SER A 207 -6.66 6.13 1.79
N TYR A 208 -5.35 6.01 1.64
CA TYR A 208 -4.68 5.07 0.73
C TYR A 208 -3.88 4.02 1.50
N SER A 209 -3.98 4.04 2.84
CA SER A 209 -3.26 3.14 3.74
C SER A 209 -3.76 1.70 3.61
N THR A 210 -2.86 0.79 3.26
CA THR A 210 -3.16 -0.65 3.29
C THR A 210 -3.27 -1.12 4.74
N PRO A 211 -4.32 -1.90 5.11
CA PRO A 211 -4.48 -2.41 6.46
C PRO A 211 -3.38 -3.40 6.84
N VAL A 212 -3.15 -3.59 8.14
CA VAL A 212 -2.28 -4.63 8.66
C VAL A 212 -3.01 -5.51 9.68
N ALA A 213 -2.69 -6.80 9.68
CA ALA A 213 -3.17 -7.71 10.71
C ALA A 213 -2.25 -7.66 11.93
N TRP A 214 -2.82 -7.59 13.13
CA TRP A 214 -2.11 -7.50 14.40
C TRP A 214 -2.58 -8.57 15.38
N ASP A 215 -1.68 -9.45 15.76
CA ASP A 215 -1.93 -10.41 16.83
C ASP A 215 -1.83 -9.70 18.18
N THR A 216 -2.92 -9.69 18.93
CA THR A 216 -3.01 -9.06 20.25
C THR A 216 -3.47 -10.05 21.30
N PRO A 217 -3.25 -9.76 22.59
CA PRO A 217 -3.75 -10.64 23.66
C PRO A 217 -5.27 -10.89 23.64
N THR A 218 -6.03 -9.98 23.01
CA THR A 218 -7.50 -10.08 22.90
C THR A 218 -7.99 -10.66 21.58
N GLY A 219 -7.08 -11.21 20.77
CA GLY A 219 -7.34 -11.77 19.46
C GLY A 219 -6.71 -10.98 18.31
N LYS A 220 -6.84 -11.52 17.11
CA LYS A 220 -6.30 -10.86 15.90
C LYS A 220 -7.17 -9.68 15.48
N GLN A 221 -6.55 -8.57 15.23
CA GLN A 221 -7.18 -7.33 14.80
C GLN A 221 -6.68 -6.91 13.42
N VAL A 222 -7.48 -6.12 12.73
CA VAL A 222 -7.07 -5.40 11.53
C VAL A 222 -6.96 -3.93 11.87
N VAL A 223 -5.79 -3.35 11.64
CA VAL A 223 -5.51 -1.93 11.93
C VAL A 223 -5.46 -1.15 10.64
N VAL A 224 -6.15 -0.02 10.63
CA VAL A 224 -6.26 0.87 9.47
C VAL A 224 -5.98 2.30 9.88
N ALA A 225 -4.98 2.93 9.26
CA ALA A 225 -4.80 4.37 9.34
C ALA A 225 -5.74 5.05 8.35
N GLY A 226 -6.55 5.98 8.83
CA GLY A 226 -7.49 6.76 8.04
C GLY A 226 -7.35 8.25 8.30
N HIS A 227 -8.26 9.05 7.77
CA HIS A 227 -8.32 10.49 7.98
C HIS A 227 -8.32 10.83 9.48
N ALA A 228 -7.29 11.53 9.93
CA ALA A 228 -7.09 12.01 11.31
C ALA A 228 -7.21 10.94 12.40
N ARG A 229 -7.47 9.67 12.06
CA ARG A 229 -7.79 8.60 13.02
C ARG A 229 -7.30 7.24 12.54
N MET A 230 -6.70 6.47 13.46
CA MET A 230 -6.38 5.05 13.28
C MET A 230 -7.40 4.20 14.06
N ILE A 231 -7.81 3.07 13.48
CA ILE A 231 -8.83 2.19 14.09
C ILE A 231 -8.35 0.73 14.03
N GLY A 232 -8.51 0.04 15.14
CA GLY A 232 -8.36 -1.42 15.24
C GLY A 232 -9.72 -2.12 15.24
N TYR A 233 -9.93 -3.01 14.28
CA TYR A 233 -11.12 -3.83 14.15
C TYR A 233 -10.84 -5.28 14.54
N ASP A 234 -11.77 -5.93 15.19
CA ASP A 234 -11.72 -7.38 15.38
C ASP A 234 -11.81 -8.10 14.02
N LEU A 235 -10.83 -8.95 13.71
CA LEU A 235 -10.78 -9.64 12.40
C LEU A 235 -11.99 -10.54 12.15
N LYS A 236 -12.56 -11.15 13.18
CA LYS A 236 -13.66 -12.11 13.03
C LYS A 236 -15.02 -11.45 12.88
N THR A 237 -15.23 -10.31 13.55
CA THR A 237 -16.55 -9.68 13.67
C THR A 237 -16.68 -8.32 13.00
N GLY A 238 -15.56 -7.65 12.68
CA GLY A 238 -15.54 -6.28 12.18
C GLY A 238 -15.87 -5.22 13.24
N ALA A 239 -16.02 -5.60 14.50
CA ALA A 239 -16.29 -4.66 15.58
C ALA A 239 -15.06 -3.75 15.81
N GLU A 240 -15.28 -2.45 15.89
CA GLU A 240 -14.25 -1.51 16.33
C GLU A 240 -13.87 -1.83 17.77
N ARG A 241 -12.59 -2.12 18.01
CA ARG A 241 -12.05 -2.40 19.33
C ARG A 241 -11.53 -1.17 20.00
N TRP A 242 -10.80 -0.35 19.24
CA TRP A 242 -10.21 0.88 19.70
C TRP A 242 -10.01 1.85 18.55
N SER A 243 -9.81 3.11 18.91
CA SER A 243 -9.39 4.15 18.00
C SER A 243 -8.34 5.04 18.62
N LEU A 244 -7.58 5.71 17.76
CA LEU A 244 -6.54 6.66 18.12
C LEU A 244 -6.67 7.88 17.22
N ALA A 245 -6.72 9.08 17.78
CA ALA A 245 -6.67 10.33 17.04
C ALA A 245 -5.22 10.72 16.72
N GLY A 246 -5.02 11.43 15.60
CA GLY A 246 -3.74 12.05 15.28
C GLY A 246 -2.96 11.33 14.16
N THR A 247 -3.65 10.81 13.16
CA THR A 247 -3.05 10.47 11.86
C THR A 247 -3.18 11.68 10.91
N PRO A 248 -2.43 11.72 9.79
CA PRO A 248 -2.60 12.77 8.77
C PRO A 248 -4.00 12.83 8.18
N SER A 249 -4.36 13.96 7.58
CA SER A 249 -5.64 14.12 6.87
C SER A 249 -5.78 13.19 5.67
N GLY A 250 -4.69 12.95 4.94
CA GLY A 250 -4.61 11.98 3.83
C GLY A 250 -3.56 10.91 4.10
N CYS A 251 -3.94 9.77 4.70
CA CYS A 251 -2.99 8.69 4.98
C CYS A 251 -2.64 7.92 3.72
N CYS A 252 -1.35 7.96 3.30
CA CYS A 252 -0.81 7.13 2.23
C CYS A 252 0.03 5.97 2.78
N SER A 253 0.81 6.21 3.83
CA SER A 253 1.64 5.20 4.48
C SER A 253 0.80 4.18 5.27
N SER A 254 1.30 2.96 5.36
CA SER A 254 0.67 1.86 6.12
C SER A 254 1.35 1.67 7.46
N PRO A 255 0.62 1.25 8.51
CA PRO A 255 1.22 0.83 9.77
C PRO A 255 2.13 -0.37 9.57
N VAL A 256 3.03 -0.62 10.53
CA VAL A 256 3.87 -1.81 10.58
C VAL A 256 3.87 -2.40 11.98
N ILE A 257 3.86 -3.73 12.06
CA ILE A 257 3.91 -4.46 13.33
C ILE A 257 5.29 -5.11 13.47
N ALA A 258 5.94 -4.87 14.60
CA ALA A 258 7.19 -5.52 14.96
C ALA A 258 7.24 -5.79 16.47
N GLY A 259 7.64 -6.99 16.86
CA GLY A 259 7.76 -7.36 18.28
C GLY A 259 6.47 -7.17 19.10
N GLY A 260 5.28 -7.27 18.47
CA GLY A 260 4.00 -7.02 19.14
C GLY A 260 3.63 -5.54 19.31
N THR A 261 4.48 -4.61 18.86
CA THR A 261 4.27 -3.16 18.86
C THR A 261 3.83 -2.71 17.48
N LEU A 262 2.87 -1.79 17.42
CA LEU A 262 2.45 -1.13 16.19
C LEU A 262 3.19 0.20 16.03
N TYR A 263 3.72 0.43 14.84
CA TYR A 263 4.39 1.67 14.46
C TYR A 263 3.69 2.30 13.26
N PHE A 264 3.67 3.61 13.23
CA PHE A 264 3.12 4.38 12.12
C PHE A 264 3.90 5.68 11.95
N ALA A 265 4.04 6.13 10.72
CA ALA A 265 4.46 7.49 10.38
C ALA A 265 3.72 7.93 9.12
N GLY A 266 3.30 9.17 9.09
CA GLY A 266 2.66 9.73 7.91
C GLY A 266 2.69 11.25 7.91
N TRP A 267 2.64 11.79 6.71
CA TRP A 267 2.55 13.21 6.44
C TRP A 267 1.52 13.44 5.33
N SER A 268 0.79 14.53 5.44
CA SER A 268 -0.02 15.10 4.36
C SER A 268 0.11 16.62 4.38
N PRO A 269 -0.03 17.30 3.22
CA PRO A 269 0.04 18.74 3.15
C PRO A 269 -1.10 19.41 3.96
N GLY A 270 -0.89 20.64 4.40
CA GLY A 270 -1.92 21.49 5.00
C GLY A 270 -2.28 21.17 6.45
N GLY A 271 -1.57 20.24 7.10
CA GLY A 271 -1.76 19.97 8.54
C GLY A 271 -1.37 21.18 9.41
N PRO A 272 -1.85 21.24 10.69
CA PRO A 272 -1.60 22.37 11.58
C PRO A 272 -0.10 22.69 11.79
N ASP A 273 0.75 21.67 11.72
CA ASP A 273 2.20 21.79 11.93
C ASP A 273 2.98 22.04 10.62
N ASP A 274 2.29 22.03 9.49
CA ASP A 274 2.89 22.23 8.18
C ASP A 274 2.84 23.71 7.76
N LYS A 275 3.92 24.42 8.01
CA LYS A 275 4.02 25.85 7.68
C LYS A 275 4.33 26.11 6.21
N GLU A 276 4.82 25.10 5.47
CA GLU A 276 5.29 25.26 4.10
C GLU A 276 4.18 25.06 3.06
N THR A 277 3.21 24.20 3.35
CA THR A 277 2.11 23.83 2.43
C THR A 277 0.72 24.20 2.97
N GLN A 278 0.62 25.25 3.77
CA GLN A 278 -0.69 25.74 4.21
C GLN A 278 -1.52 26.19 3.02
N MET A 279 -2.74 25.70 2.94
CA MET A 279 -3.68 26.11 1.93
C MET A 279 -3.98 27.62 2.08
N PRO A 280 -4.05 28.38 0.99
CA PRO A 280 -4.40 29.80 1.05
C PRO A 280 -5.84 29.98 1.57
N THR A 281 -6.14 31.14 2.13
CA THR A 281 -7.54 31.51 2.42
C THR A 281 -8.33 31.65 1.13
N PHE A 282 -9.66 31.47 1.19
CA PHE A 282 -10.51 31.61 0.02
C PHE A 282 -10.42 33.01 -0.62
N ASP A 283 -10.34 34.08 0.19
CA ASP A 283 -10.16 35.46 -0.27
C ASP A 283 -8.87 35.63 -1.09
N LYS A 284 -7.80 34.93 -0.73
CA LYS A 284 -6.56 34.94 -1.51
C LYS A 284 -6.73 34.21 -2.82
N MET A 285 -7.43 33.08 -2.81
CA MET A 285 -7.76 32.31 -4.00
C MET A 285 -8.61 33.13 -4.99
N LEU A 286 -9.66 33.79 -4.50
CA LEU A 286 -10.49 34.69 -5.31
C LEU A 286 -9.65 35.80 -5.94
N LYS A 287 -8.78 36.46 -5.17
CA LYS A 287 -7.94 37.52 -5.68
C LYS A 287 -7.02 37.06 -6.80
N ASP A 288 -6.52 35.83 -6.73
CA ASP A 288 -5.52 35.30 -7.67
C ASP A 288 -6.18 34.63 -8.91
N MET A 289 -7.40 34.07 -8.76
CA MET A 289 -8.01 33.18 -9.76
C MET A 289 -9.38 33.64 -10.27
N ASP A 290 -10.23 34.29 -9.47
CA ASP A 290 -11.55 34.77 -9.85
C ASP A 290 -11.45 35.95 -10.84
N LYS A 291 -11.56 35.66 -12.15
CA LYS A 291 -11.39 36.62 -13.23
C LYS A 291 -12.67 37.36 -13.55
N ASP A 292 -13.82 36.69 -13.43
CA ASP A 292 -15.13 37.26 -13.74
C ASP A 292 -15.78 37.96 -12.54
N LYS A 293 -15.15 37.82 -11.35
CA LYS A 293 -15.55 38.44 -10.07
C LYS A 293 -16.95 38.03 -9.61
N ASP A 294 -17.29 36.77 -9.83
CA ASP A 294 -18.58 36.21 -9.38
C ASP A 294 -18.55 35.68 -7.96
N GLY A 295 -17.37 35.69 -7.31
CA GLY A 295 -17.18 35.25 -5.93
C GLY A 295 -17.00 33.74 -5.75
N ALA A 296 -16.77 33.01 -6.84
CA ALA A 296 -16.45 31.60 -6.87
C ALA A 296 -15.26 31.33 -7.81
N ILE A 297 -14.70 30.15 -7.80
CA ILE A 297 -13.65 29.74 -8.72
C ILE A 297 -14.22 28.67 -9.63
N SER A 298 -14.41 29.02 -10.90
CA SER A 298 -14.87 28.06 -11.91
C SER A 298 -13.74 27.09 -12.30
N ARG A 299 -14.08 25.96 -12.90
CA ARG A 299 -13.13 24.98 -13.40
C ARG A 299 -12.13 25.60 -14.40
N GLU A 300 -12.56 26.55 -15.22
CA GLU A 300 -11.72 27.24 -16.20
C GLU A 300 -10.72 28.17 -15.50
N GLU A 301 -11.13 28.85 -14.45
CA GLU A 301 -10.29 29.77 -13.67
C GLU A 301 -9.26 29.01 -12.82
N GLY A 302 -9.63 27.86 -12.27
CA GLY A 302 -8.72 26.96 -11.56
C GLY A 302 -7.61 26.39 -12.44
N GLY A 303 -7.87 26.27 -13.74
CA GLY A 303 -6.89 25.81 -14.70
C GLY A 303 -6.39 24.39 -14.47
N LYS A 304 -5.26 24.05 -15.11
CA LYS A 304 -4.69 22.69 -15.06
C LYS A 304 -4.26 22.24 -13.66
N ASP A 305 -3.87 23.16 -12.80
CA ASP A 305 -3.39 22.87 -11.45
C ASP A 305 -4.53 22.35 -10.55
N PHE A 306 -5.76 22.76 -10.83
CA PHE A 306 -6.96 22.34 -10.12
C PHE A 306 -7.75 21.22 -10.81
N GLU A 307 -7.47 20.92 -12.08
CA GLU A 307 -8.29 20.01 -12.88
C GLU A 307 -8.46 18.63 -12.23
N GLY A 308 -7.39 18.08 -11.67
CA GLY A 308 -7.40 16.77 -10.98
C GLY A 308 -8.14 16.78 -9.63
N MET A 309 -8.17 17.91 -8.94
CA MET A 309 -8.76 18.06 -7.61
C MET A 309 -10.15 18.69 -7.61
N PHE A 310 -10.51 19.38 -8.69
CA PHE A 310 -11.75 20.16 -8.79
C PHE A 310 -12.98 19.34 -8.44
N ALA A 311 -13.10 18.14 -8.98
CA ALA A 311 -14.25 17.27 -8.73
C ALA A 311 -14.39 16.80 -7.26
N SER A 312 -13.32 16.87 -6.46
CA SER A 312 -13.35 16.57 -5.03
C SER A 312 -13.63 17.80 -4.18
N MET A 313 -13.40 18.99 -4.74
CA MET A 313 -13.64 20.28 -4.10
C MET A 313 -15.04 20.82 -4.37
N ASP A 314 -15.56 20.64 -5.59
CA ASP A 314 -16.91 20.97 -6.01
C ASP A 314 -17.90 19.92 -5.47
N GLY A 315 -18.36 20.12 -4.24
CA GLY A 315 -19.22 19.17 -3.52
C GLY A 315 -20.64 19.11 -4.07
N ASN A 316 -21.16 20.22 -4.57
CA ASN A 316 -22.52 20.34 -5.12
C ASN A 316 -22.60 20.04 -6.62
N LYS A 317 -21.42 19.92 -7.31
CA LYS A 317 -21.27 19.63 -8.73
C LYS A 317 -21.81 20.71 -9.67
N ASP A 318 -21.71 21.97 -9.27
CA ASP A 318 -22.13 23.12 -10.09
C ASP A 318 -21.00 23.68 -10.97
N ASN A 319 -19.81 23.05 -10.95
CA ASN A 319 -18.59 23.46 -11.64
C ASN A 319 -17.98 24.77 -11.12
N LYS A 320 -18.24 25.09 -9.86
CA LYS A 320 -17.64 26.21 -9.12
C LYS A 320 -17.15 25.73 -7.77
N ILE A 321 -16.14 26.37 -7.23
CA ILE A 321 -15.68 26.21 -5.87
C ILE A 321 -16.05 27.48 -5.11
N THR A 322 -16.90 27.35 -4.10
CA THR A 322 -17.38 28.45 -3.26
C THR A 322 -16.58 28.53 -1.96
N SER A 323 -16.76 29.59 -1.18
CA SER A 323 -16.18 29.73 0.17
C SER A 323 -16.54 28.57 1.08
N ASP A 324 -17.82 28.14 1.06
CA ASP A 324 -18.30 27.05 1.93
C ASP A 324 -17.61 25.72 1.59
N GLU A 325 -17.40 25.44 0.31
CA GLU A 325 -16.70 24.24 -0.13
C GLU A 325 -15.21 24.29 0.19
N TRP A 326 -14.58 25.47 0.04
CA TRP A 326 -13.21 25.68 0.45
C TRP A 326 -13.00 25.51 1.94
N ASP A 327 -13.92 25.99 2.79
CA ASP A 327 -13.89 25.83 4.23
C ASP A 327 -13.99 24.37 4.66
N VAL A 328 -14.76 23.54 3.93
CA VAL A 328 -14.79 22.08 4.14
C VAL A 328 -13.42 21.47 3.91
N ILE A 329 -12.70 21.92 2.87
CA ILE A 329 -11.34 21.43 2.57
C ILE A 329 -10.36 21.88 3.64
N LEU A 330 -10.38 23.16 4.04
CA LEU A 330 -9.53 23.68 5.11
C LEU A 330 -9.76 22.93 6.41
N LYS A 331 -11.01 22.66 6.78
CA LYS A 331 -11.35 21.86 7.97
C LYS A 331 -10.81 20.45 7.87
N PHE A 332 -11.03 19.77 6.73
CA PHE A 332 -10.49 18.43 6.46
C PHE A 332 -8.97 18.38 6.68
N MET A 333 -8.25 19.35 6.13
CA MET A 333 -6.79 19.41 6.25
C MET A 333 -6.34 19.69 7.69
N ALA A 334 -7.05 20.55 8.41
CA ALA A 334 -6.72 20.95 9.78
C ALA A 334 -6.93 19.85 10.83
N GLU A 335 -7.72 18.83 10.54
CA GLU A 335 -7.96 17.69 11.46
C GLU A 335 -6.78 16.72 11.51
N GLY A 336 -5.91 16.69 10.49
CA GLY A 336 -4.78 15.77 10.39
C GLY A 336 -3.59 16.22 11.21
N ILE A 337 -2.83 15.27 11.75
CA ILE A 337 -1.57 15.51 12.46
C ILE A 337 -0.44 14.69 11.81
N ASN A 338 0.61 15.40 11.37
CA ASN A 338 1.79 14.79 10.78
C ASN A 338 2.73 14.29 11.87
N ASN A 339 2.84 12.96 12.03
CA ASN A 339 3.64 12.39 13.11
C ASN A 339 4.11 10.96 12.81
N ALA A 340 5.03 10.50 13.66
CA ALA A 340 5.38 9.10 13.85
C ALA A 340 5.12 8.70 15.29
N PHE A 341 4.70 7.45 15.51
CA PHE A 341 4.46 6.94 16.85
C PHE A 341 4.58 5.43 16.95
N ALA A 342 4.73 4.93 18.17
CA ALA A 342 4.63 3.54 18.52
C ALA A 342 3.52 3.32 19.56
N LEU A 343 2.77 2.22 19.41
CA LEU A 343 1.67 1.83 20.29
C LEU A 343 1.88 0.44 20.84
N LYS A 344 1.66 0.27 22.15
CA LYS A 344 1.53 -1.06 22.75
C LYS A 344 0.17 -1.69 22.40
N SER A 345 0.13 -3.01 22.33
CA SER A 345 -1.09 -3.77 22.07
C SER A 345 -2.07 -3.71 23.25
N GLY A 346 -3.35 -3.99 22.96
CA GLY A 346 -4.43 -3.98 23.94
C GLY A 346 -5.28 -2.72 23.86
N GLY A 347 -6.08 -2.49 24.91
CA GLY A 347 -6.97 -1.32 24.99
C GLY A 347 -8.30 -1.51 24.28
N THR A 348 -9.25 -0.64 24.65
CA THR A 348 -10.60 -0.55 24.08
C THR A 348 -11.04 0.90 24.10
N GLY A 349 -11.91 1.29 23.15
CA GLY A 349 -12.36 2.68 23.03
C GLY A 349 -11.26 3.62 22.55
N ASP A 350 -11.22 4.85 23.02
CA ASP A 350 -10.15 5.79 22.67
C ASP A 350 -8.86 5.47 23.44
N ILE A 351 -7.81 5.15 22.71
CA ILE A 351 -6.49 4.80 23.27
C ILE A 351 -5.42 5.88 23.00
N THR A 352 -5.79 7.04 22.54
CA THR A 352 -4.88 8.11 22.09
C THR A 352 -3.76 8.39 23.09
N ASP A 353 -4.10 8.55 24.37
CA ASP A 353 -3.12 8.88 25.41
C ASP A 353 -2.62 7.65 26.20
N SER A 354 -3.41 6.57 26.25
CA SER A 354 -3.16 5.45 27.18
C SER A 354 -2.21 4.38 26.62
N HIS A 355 -2.07 4.26 25.30
CA HIS A 355 -1.28 3.20 24.64
C HIS A 355 -0.09 3.73 23.84
N MET A 356 0.11 5.04 23.82
CA MET A 356 1.25 5.67 23.17
C MET A 356 2.54 5.33 23.92
N LEU A 357 3.52 4.71 23.26
CA LEU A 357 4.85 4.47 23.81
C LEU A 357 5.75 5.69 23.57
N TRP A 358 5.73 6.22 22.36
CA TRP A 358 6.41 7.44 21.99
C TRP A 358 5.74 8.08 20.75
N LYS A 359 5.96 9.38 20.56
CA LYS A 359 5.47 10.18 19.44
C LYS A 359 6.52 11.19 19.00
N LYS A 360 6.69 11.38 17.69
CA LYS A 360 7.65 12.29 17.06
C LYS A 360 6.99 13.04 15.91
N SER A 361 7.55 14.22 15.57
CA SER A 361 7.00 15.11 14.53
C SER A 361 8.02 15.51 13.46
N LYS A 362 9.13 14.74 13.32
CA LYS A 362 10.18 15.04 12.34
C LYS A 362 10.36 13.90 11.35
N GLY A 363 10.71 14.24 10.11
CA GLY A 363 11.14 13.28 9.10
C GLY A 363 10.05 12.42 8.49
N MET A 364 8.78 12.81 8.64
CA MET A 364 7.63 12.03 8.19
C MET A 364 7.67 11.78 6.67
N PRO A 365 7.39 10.55 6.23
CA PRO A 365 7.25 10.22 4.81
C PRO A 365 5.88 10.66 4.31
N TYR A 366 5.79 11.00 3.01
CA TYR A 366 4.51 11.31 2.38
C TYR A 366 3.82 10.03 1.89
N LEU A 367 4.44 9.29 0.98
CA LEU A 367 3.84 8.10 0.37
C LEU A 367 4.44 6.80 0.91
N ALA A 368 5.78 6.76 1.10
CA ALA A 368 6.48 5.58 1.57
C ALA A 368 6.08 5.21 3.00
N SER A 369 5.83 3.94 3.26
CA SER A 369 5.66 3.44 4.63
C SER A 369 7.02 3.23 5.30
N ALA A 370 7.11 3.43 6.61
CA ALA A 370 8.32 3.18 7.38
C ALA A 370 8.60 1.67 7.55
N ILE A 371 9.79 1.33 8.03
CA ILE A 371 10.19 -0.04 8.33
C ILE A 371 10.79 -0.12 9.75
N VAL A 372 10.56 -1.24 10.44
CA VAL A 372 11.22 -1.57 11.71
C VAL A 372 12.23 -2.66 11.45
N TYR A 373 13.52 -2.36 11.56
CA TYR A 373 14.56 -3.36 11.30
C TYR A 373 15.86 -3.03 12.04
N GLY A 374 16.53 -4.05 12.59
CA GLY A 374 17.79 -3.86 13.31
C GLY A 374 17.71 -3.01 14.57
N GLY A 375 16.56 -3.05 15.29
CA GLY A 375 16.33 -2.23 16.49
C GLY A 375 15.95 -0.78 16.19
N GLN A 376 15.64 -0.46 14.94
CA GLN A 376 15.38 0.90 14.47
C GLN A 376 14.03 1.01 13.77
N TYR A 377 13.35 2.13 13.96
CA TYR A 377 12.22 2.58 13.15
C TYR A 377 12.74 3.57 12.11
N VAL A 378 12.73 3.17 10.84
CA VAL A 378 13.40 3.90 9.76
C VAL A 378 12.40 4.41 8.74
N MET A 379 12.53 5.66 8.36
CA MET A 379 11.72 6.38 7.38
C MET A 379 12.60 7.01 6.31
N VAL A 380 12.05 7.16 5.11
CA VAL A 380 12.63 7.97 4.04
C VAL A 380 11.62 8.97 3.53
N LYS A 381 12.02 10.22 3.36
CA LYS A 381 11.22 11.24 2.70
C LYS A 381 11.92 11.78 1.45
N ASP A 382 11.18 12.54 0.66
CA ASP A 382 11.69 13.16 -0.55
C ASP A 382 13.00 13.93 -0.31
N GLY A 383 13.87 13.91 -1.31
CA GLY A 383 15.23 14.39 -1.21
C GLY A 383 16.22 13.37 -0.63
N GLY A 384 15.80 12.12 -0.38
CA GLY A 384 16.66 11.05 0.13
C GLY A 384 17.05 11.21 1.60
N ILE A 385 16.24 11.92 2.37
CA ILE A 385 16.47 12.12 3.80
C ILE A 385 15.95 10.90 4.54
N VAL A 386 16.87 10.16 5.15
CA VAL A 386 16.58 9.01 6.01
C VAL A 386 16.56 9.45 7.46
N THR A 387 15.51 9.10 8.17
CA THR A 387 15.36 9.34 9.62
C THR A 387 15.24 7.99 10.32
N ALA A 388 16.03 7.77 11.35
CA ALA A 388 15.98 6.59 12.19
C ALA A 388 15.75 6.97 13.65
N TYR A 389 14.83 6.28 14.28
CA TYR A 389 14.59 6.32 15.71
C TYR A 389 14.88 4.95 16.33
N ASP A 390 15.33 4.94 17.58
CA ASP A 390 15.31 3.72 18.38
C ASP A 390 13.87 3.19 18.47
N GLU A 391 13.64 1.94 18.12
CA GLU A 391 12.27 1.39 18.03
C GLU A 391 11.55 1.40 19.37
N LYS A 392 12.27 1.29 20.52
CA LYS A 392 11.66 1.16 21.85
C LYS A 392 11.43 2.53 22.51
N THR A 393 12.41 3.44 22.41
CA THR A 393 12.38 4.72 23.11
C THR A 393 11.91 5.87 22.22
N GLY A 394 11.99 5.70 20.89
CA GLY A 394 11.75 6.77 19.94
C GLY A 394 12.86 7.83 19.93
N ASP A 395 14.02 7.59 20.54
CA ASP A 395 15.13 8.54 20.48
C ASP A 395 15.67 8.63 19.05
N GLU A 396 15.88 9.85 18.58
CA GLU A 396 16.44 10.09 17.26
C GLU A 396 17.89 9.60 17.20
N LEU A 397 18.16 8.63 16.35
CA LEU A 397 19.51 8.14 16.09
C LEU A 397 20.20 9.01 15.04
N TYR A 398 19.50 9.26 13.93
CA TYR A 398 19.97 10.18 12.90
C TYR A 398 18.83 10.67 12.01
N GLN A 399 19.05 11.86 11.40
CA GLN A 399 18.28 12.38 10.28
C GLN A 399 19.25 12.98 9.27
N LYS A 400 19.52 12.25 8.19
CA LYS A 400 20.54 12.63 7.20
C LYS A 400 20.14 12.26 5.78
N ARG A 401 20.65 12.98 4.80
CA ARG A 401 20.57 12.58 3.40
C ARG A 401 21.51 11.39 3.14
N ALA A 402 20.96 10.19 3.22
CA ALA A 402 21.68 8.93 3.05
C ALA A 402 21.26 8.15 1.81
N ALA A 403 20.06 8.42 1.28
CA ALA A 403 19.58 7.81 0.05
C ALA A 403 19.74 8.77 -1.15
N ALA A 404 19.46 8.29 -2.37
CA ALA A 404 19.49 9.10 -3.59
C ALA A 404 18.53 10.28 -3.50
N THR A 405 18.85 11.38 -4.15
CA THR A 405 17.92 12.52 -4.27
C THR A 405 16.72 12.13 -5.14
N GLY A 406 15.58 12.81 -4.95
CA GLY A 406 14.35 12.56 -5.69
C GLY A 406 13.19 12.25 -4.77
N ALA A 407 12.04 11.90 -5.36
CA ALA A 407 10.84 11.50 -4.61
C ALA A 407 10.91 10.03 -4.17
N TYR A 408 10.13 9.68 -3.13
CA TYR A 408 10.06 8.32 -2.58
C TYR A 408 8.61 7.83 -2.47
N TYR A 409 8.19 7.03 -3.47
CA TYR A 409 6.88 6.37 -3.49
C TYR A 409 6.99 4.93 -2.98
N ALA A 410 8.03 4.22 -3.40
CA ALA A 410 8.34 2.89 -2.92
C ALA A 410 8.71 2.90 -1.44
N SER A 411 8.12 2.00 -0.66
CA SER A 411 8.51 1.78 0.73
C SER A 411 9.86 1.05 0.80
N PRO A 412 10.69 1.31 1.83
CA PRO A 412 11.90 0.53 2.04
C PRO A 412 11.58 -0.93 2.33
N VAL A 413 12.51 -1.81 1.92
CA VAL A 413 12.50 -3.24 2.24
C VAL A 413 13.82 -3.63 2.87
N ALA A 414 13.84 -4.68 3.70
CA ALA A 414 15.03 -5.05 4.45
C ALA A 414 15.27 -6.57 4.48
N CYS A 415 16.55 -6.94 4.50
CA CYS A 415 17.02 -8.30 4.73
C CYS A 415 18.53 -8.32 4.98
N ALA A 416 19.06 -9.40 5.54
CA ALA A 416 20.49 -9.64 5.73
C ALA A 416 21.27 -8.44 6.29
N GLY A 417 20.68 -7.71 7.26
CA GLY A 417 21.31 -6.54 7.89
C GLY A 417 21.33 -5.27 7.04
N HIS A 418 20.57 -5.21 5.94
CA HIS A 418 20.52 -4.07 5.04
C HIS A 418 19.09 -3.57 4.81
N ILE A 419 18.96 -2.25 4.55
CA ILE A 419 17.72 -1.60 4.15
C ILE A 419 17.91 -1.01 2.75
N TYR A 420 16.97 -1.28 1.85
CA TYR A 420 16.97 -0.87 0.45
C TYR A 420 15.96 0.25 0.24
N PHE A 421 16.42 1.38 -0.28
CA PHE A 421 15.60 2.54 -0.62
C PHE A 421 15.62 2.72 -2.15
N THR A 422 14.45 2.73 -2.77
CA THR A 422 14.33 2.91 -4.23
C THR A 422 13.74 4.28 -4.52
N SER A 423 14.48 5.13 -5.25
CA SER A 423 14.00 6.45 -5.66
C SER A 423 12.94 6.33 -6.74
N HIS A 424 11.97 7.25 -6.72
CA HIS A 424 10.88 7.26 -7.71
C HIS A 424 11.35 7.70 -9.09
N ASP A 425 12.21 8.73 -9.17
CA ASP A 425 12.42 9.48 -10.42
C ASP A 425 13.16 8.67 -11.48
N ASP A 426 14.11 7.84 -11.06
CA ASP A 426 15.02 7.11 -11.96
C ASP A 426 15.29 5.66 -11.55
N GLY A 427 14.68 5.19 -10.43
CA GLY A 427 14.88 3.84 -9.92
C GLY A 427 16.26 3.58 -9.30
N THR A 428 16.97 4.62 -8.84
CA THR A 428 18.21 4.44 -8.09
C THR A 428 17.94 3.72 -6.77
N VAL A 429 18.62 2.61 -6.52
CA VAL A 429 18.52 1.86 -5.27
C VAL A 429 19.73 2.18 -4.38
N THR A 430 19.48 2.77 -3.23
CA THR A 430 20.48 2.97 -2.18
C THR A 430 20.32 1.92 -1.10
N VAL A 431 21.40 1.27 -0.70
CA VAL A 431 21.40 0.25 0.34
C VAL A 431 22.22 0.75 1.51
N ILE A 432 21.65 0.75 2.70
CA ILE A 432 22.34 1.09 3.94
C ILE A 432 22.39 -0.10 4.89
N LYS A 433 23.37 -0.14 5.78
CA LYS A 433 23.40 -1.10 6.89
C LYS A 433 22.36 -0.72 7.94
N ALA A 434 21.67 -1.70 8.46
CA ALA A 434 20.72 -1.54 9.56
C ALA A 434 21.45 -1.59 10.92
N GLY A 435 20.80 -1.01 11.96
CA GLY A 435 21.28 -1.09 13.35
C GLY A 435 22.46 -0.17 13.68
N THR A 436 22.79 0.79 12.82
CA THR A 436 23.88 1.75 13.03
C THR A 436 23.35 3.09 13.59
N THR A 437 24.13 3.77 14.41
CA THR A 437 23.78 5.09 14.99
C THR A 437 24.00 6.26 14.01
N GLU A 438 24.58 5.97 12.86
CA GLU A 438 24.82 6.85 11.73
C GLU A 438 24.56 6.07 10.44
N PRO A 439 24.03 6.68 9.36
CA PRO A 439 23.75 5.95 8.14
C PRO A 439 25.05 5.51 7.45
N GLU A 440 25.25 4.21 7.36
CA GLU A 440 26.36 3.59 6.61
C GLU A 440 25.85 3.11 5.25
N VAL A 441 26.20 3.82 4.18
CA VAL A 441 25.82 3.45 2.81
C VAL A 441 26.69 2.26 2.36
N ALA A 442 26.06 1.09 2.20
CA ALA A 442 26.69 -0.13 1.71
C ALA A 442 26.81 -0.15 0.17
N ALA A 443 25.79 0.40 -0.53
CA ALA A 443 25.83 0.57 -1.98
C ALA A 443 24.92 1.73 -2.41
N LYS A 444 25.38 2.50 -3.39
CA LYS A 444 24.58 3.44 -4.17
C LYS A 444 24.62 2.96 -5.62
N ASN A 445 23.54 2.35 -6.05
CA ASN A 445 23.46 1.70 -7.34
C ASN A 445 23.23 2.71 -8.48
N PRO A 446 23.64 2.40 -9.72
CA PRO A 446 23.26 3.22 -10.87
C PRO A 446 21.75 3.22 -11.08
N PRO A 447 21.19 4.29 -11.68
CA PRO A 447 19.76 4.35 -11.94
C PRO A 447 19.31 3.28 -12.94
N LEU A 448 18.08 2.77 -12.75
CA LEU A 448 17.44 1.87 -13.71
C LEU A 448 16.93 2.61 -14.95
N GLY A 449 16.89 3.95 -14.87
CA GLY A 449 16.50 4.83 -15.98
C GLY A 449 14.99 4.97 -16.19
N GLU A 450 14.19 4.49 -15.26
CA GLU A 450 12.74 4.55 -15.30
C GLU A 450 12.17 4.88 -13.93
N LYS A 451 10.97 5.48 -13.89
CA LYS A 451 10.25 5.75 -12.64
C LYS A 451 9.91 4.45 -11.90
N VAL A 452 10.02 4.49 -10.57
CA VAL A 452 9.64 3.38 -9.68
C VAL A 452 8.69 3.87 -8.59
N ALA A 453 7.42 3.47 -8.67
CA ALA A 453 6.43 3.70 -7.61
C ALA A 453 6.20 2.44 -6.75
N ALA A 454 6.41 1.28 -7.34
CA ALA A 454 6.19 -0.01 -6.71
C ALA A 454 7.24 -0.31 -5.63
N THR A 455 6.78 -0.77 -4.47
CA THR A 455 7.69 -1.30 -3.43
C THR A 455 8.33 -2.60 -3.91
N PRO A 456 9.65 -2.77 -3.81
CA PRO A 456 10.31 -4.02 -4.17
C PRO A 456 9.82 -5.22 -3.37
N ALA A 457 9.93 -6.41 -3.95
CA ALA A 457 9.70 -7.68 -3.28
C ALA A 457 10.99 -8.48 -3.15
N ILE A 458 11.16 -9.21 -2.05
CA ILE A 458 12.35 -10.06 -1.83
C ILE A 458 11.89 -11.49 -1.54
N ALA A 459 12.38 -12.45 -2.34
CA ALA A 459 12.11 -13.85 -2.10
C ALA A 459 13.18 -14.74 -2.76
N GLY A 460 13.75 -15.72 -2.02
CA GLY A 460 14.75 -16.67 -2.52
C GLY A 460 16.01 -15.98 -3.03
N ASP A 461 16.61 -15.11 -2.22
CA ASP A 461 17.82 -14.36 -2.53
C ASP A 461 17.74 -13.48 -3.79
N THR A 462 16.51 -13.18 -4.21
CA THR A 462 16.20 -12.34 -5.37
C THR A 462 15.39 -11.13 -4.93
N ILE A 463 15.78 -9.95 -5.39
CA ILE A 463 14.96 -8.74 -5.25
C ILE A 463 14.29 -8.43 -6.59
N TYR A 464 12.99 -8.20 -6.55
CA TYR A 464 12.16 -7.89 -7.71
C TYR A 464 11.76 -6.42 -7.66
N ILE A 465 12.04 -5.68 -8.73
CA ILE A 465 11.74 -4.24 -8.83
C ILE A 465 10.90 -4.02 -10.08
N ARG A 466 9.72 -3.43 -9.91
CA ARG A 466 8.89 -2.98 -11.01
C ARG A 466 9.15 -1.50 -11.27
N THR A 467 9.57 -1.19 -12.47
CA THR A 467 9.65 0.17 -13.02
C THR A 467 8.39 0.49 -13.84
N ALA A 468 8.33 1.67 -14.43
CA ALA A 468 7.20 2.08 -15.29
C ALA A 468 6.98 1.14 -16.48
N GLY A 469 8.04 0.57 -17.07
CA GLY A 469 7.95 -0.27 -18.25
C GLY A 469 8.50 -1.70 -18.09
N HIS A 470 9.13 -2.02 -16.96
CA HIS A 470 9.78 -3.32 -16.80
C HIS A 470 9.63 -3.90 -15.40
N LEU A 471 9.73 -5.21 -15.33
CA LEU A 471 9.92 -5.97 -14.09
C LEU A 471 11.32 -6.59 -14.12
N TYR A 472 12.12 -6.29 -13.12
CA TYR A 472 13.47 -6.82 -12.96
C TYR A 472 13.52 -7.86 -11.85
N ALA A 473 14.32 -8.90 -12.02
CA ALA A 473 14.80 -9.76 -10.94
C ALA A 473 16.32 -9.63 -10.84
N PHE A 474 16.83 -9.28 -9.66
CA PHE A 474 18.25 -9.19 -9.37
C PHE A 474 18.63 -10.31 -8.41
N ALA A 475 19.63 -11.09 -8.77
CA ALA A 475 20.21 -12.15 -7.96
C ALA A 475 21.74 -12.17 -8.13
N LYS A 476 22.45 -12.80 -7.15
CA LYS A 476 23.91 -13.01 -7.25
C LYS A 476 24.23 -14.11 -8.25
#